data_fd10a1648b16a7157993f94f880802bb
#
_entry.id   fd10a1648b16a7157993f94f880802bb
#
_cell.length_a   1.000
_cell.length_b   1.000
_cell.length_c   1.000
_cell.angle_alpha   90.00
_cell.angle_beta   90.00
_cell.angle_gamma   90.00
#
_symmetry.space_group_name_H-M   'P 1'
#
loop_
_entity.id
_entity.type
_entity.pdbx_description
1 polymer ?
#
loop_
_entity_poly.entity_id
_entity_poly.type
_entity_poly.pdbx_seq_one_letter_code
_entity_poly.pdbx_strand_id
1 'polypeptide(L)'
;MFKKKSNEKNTYGIVGLGRFGHALALELAAAGAELVVLDKEEEQVRELREYTENAYVVHALDKKTLSETGVQNCDVAVVCIGEQLDISILTTLNLVSLGVPTVISKASSMEHGEILEKIGAQVVYPERDMAVRLAHRLEAVRMLDFIQLSEKLNISKMIMPERSVGKTVVEANLRGRFGVNIIAVENDGKLIETITPDYAFKKGDIAYISGSKEALNRLSEWNGKA
;
A
#
# COMPACT_ATOMS: atom_id res chain seq x y z
N MET A 1 26.66 8.66 -8.68
CA MET A 1 27.09 7.46 -9.40
C MET A 1 26.32 6.28 -8.82
N PHE A 2 25.16 5.95 -9.40
CA PHE A 2 24.32 4.84 -8.91
C PHE A 2 24.98 3.53 -9.36
N LYS A 3 25.48 2.76 -8.40
CA LYS A 3 25.91 1.38 -8.67
C LYS A 3 24.66 0.58 -9.08
N LYS A 4 24.62 0.13 -10.32
CA LYS A 4 23.71 -0.88 -10.82
C LYS A 4 23.98 -2.16 -10.00
N LYS A 5 23.13 -2.45 -8.97
CA LYS A 5 23.10 -3.77 -8.36
C LYS A 5 22.66 -4.75 -9.43
N SER A 6 23.39 -5.84 -9.55
CA SER A 6 23.07 -7.00 -10.36
C SER A 6 21.63 -7.49 -10.08
N ASN A 7 21.10 -8.24 -11.00
CA ASN A 7 19.74 -8.84 -11.07
C ASN A 7 19.47 -9.87 -9.93
N GLU A 8 19.91 -9.58 -8.70
CA GLU A 8 19.62 -10.39 -7.52
C GLU A 8 18.20 -10.05 -7.06
N LYS A 9 17.35 -11.06 -7.02
CA LYS A 9 16.00 -10.95 -6.47
C LYS A 9 16.12 -10.64 -4.98
N ASN A 10 15.36 -9.66 -4.48
CA ASN A 10 15.28 -9.41 -3.05
C ASN A 10 14.63 -10.62 -2.35
N THR A 11 15.18 -10.96 -1.19
CA THR A 11 14.69 -12.03 -0.33
C THR A 11 13.89 -11.44 0.82
N TYR A 12 12.69 -11.94 1.04
CA TYR A 12 11.78 -11.45 2.07
C TYR A 12 11.48 -12.51 3.12
N GLY A 13 11.67 -12.15 4.38
CA GLY A 13 11.24 -12.95 5.53
C GLY A 13 9.85 -12.46 6.02
N ILE A 14 8.86 -13.35 6.09
CA ILE A 14 7.52 -13.00 6.60
C ILE A 14 7.28 -13.79 7.88
N VAL A 15 7.13 -13.09 9.00
CA VAL A 15 6.92 -13.70 10.32
C VAL A 15 5.51 -13.42 10.81
N GLY A 16 4.69 -14.46 10.88
CA GLY A 16 3.26 -14.40 11.14
C GLY A 16 2.45 -14.40 9.83
N LEU A 17 1.75 -15.50 9.58
CA LEU A 17 0.97 -15.74 8.34
C LEU A 17 -0.54 -15.59 8.58
N GLY A 18 -0.94 -14.71 9.50
CA GLY A 18 -2.32 -14.29 9.60
C GLY A 18 -2.77 -13.54 8.33
N ARG A 19 -3.99 -13.00 8.31
CA ARG A 19 -4.61 -12.36 7.13
C ARG A 19 -3.68 -11.40 6.36
N PHE A 20 -2.93 -10.55 7.06
CA PHE A 20 -2.03 -9.60 6.42
C PHE A 20 -0.76 -10.27 5.89
N GLY A 21 -0.09 -11.09 6.73
CA GLY A 21 1.17 -11.75 6.34
C GLY A 21 0.98 -12.74 5.21
N HIS A 22 -0.11 -13.50 5.22
CA HIS A 22 -0.46 -14.43 4.15
C HIS A 22 -0.69 -13.71 2.81
N ALA A 23 -1.53 -12.66 2.81
CA ALA A 23 -1.75 -11.86 1.60
C ALA A 23 -0.47 -11.22 1.07
N LEU A 24 0.38 -10.68 1.96
CA LEU A 24 1.67 -10.10 1.59
C LEU A 24 2.60 -11.14 0.96
N ALA A 25 2.67 -12.35 1.54
CA ALA A 25 3.51 -13.42 1.03
C ALA A 25 3.07 -13.85 -0.39
N LEU A 26 1.76 -13.99 -0.64
CA LEU A 26 1.23 -14.33 -1.97
C LEU A 26 1.56 -13.26 -3.02
N GLU A 27 1.38 -11.98 -2.70
CA GLU A 27 1.70 -10.89 -3.63
C GLU A 27 3.20 -10.81 -3.96
N LEU A 28 4.07 -11.01 -2.96
CA LEU A 28 5.51 -11.07 -3.18
C LEU A 28 5.91 -12.29 -4.01
N ALA A 29 5.31 -13.45 -3.76
CA ALA A 29 5.51 -14.66 -4.57
C ALA A 29 5.09 -14.44 -6.02
N ALA A 30 3.93 -13.83 -6.26
CA ALA A 30 3.44 -13.50 -7.59
C ALA A 30 4.37 -12.53 -8.33
N ALA A 31 5.04 -11.63 -7.59
CA ALA A 31 6.09 -10.74 -8.12
C ALA A 31 7.43 -11.47 -8.37
N GLY A 32 7.53 -12.76 -8.06
CA GLY A 32 8.72 -13.59 -8.25
C GLY A 32 9.81 -13.36 -7.21
N ALA A 33 9.48 -12.85 -6.02
CA ALA A 33 10.41 -12.68 -4.90
C ALA A 33 10.77 -14.03 -4.28
N GLU A 34 11.94 -14.10 -3.63
CA GLU A 34 12.33 -15.23 -2.80
C GLU A 34 11.80 -15.02 -1.38
N LEU A 35 11.16 -16.06 -0.80
CA LEU A 35 10.48 -15.96 0.47
C LEU A 35 11.03 -16.93 1.50
N VAL A 36 11.12 -16.45 2.75
CA VAL A 36 11.22 -17.27 3.97
C VAL A 36 9.99 -16.95 4.81
N VAL A 37 9.12 -17.91 5.06
CA VAL A 37 7.87 -17.69 5.77
C VAL A 37 7.79 -18.51 7.05
N LEU A 38 7.32 -17.88 8.15
CA LEU A 38 7.27 -18.47 9.48
C LEU A 38 5.90 -18.21 10.11
N ASP A 39 5.31 -19.27 10.65
CA ASP A 39 4.13 -19.18 11.54
C ASP A 39 4.15 -20.33 12.54
N LYS A 40 3.35 -20.22 13.61
CA LYS A 40 3.13 -21.29 14.58
C LYS A 40 2.11 -22.30 14.14
N GLU A 41 1.21 -21.93 13.22
CA GLU A 41 0.10 -22.74 12.74
C GLU A 41 0.48 -23.45 11.44
N GLU A 42 0.55 -24.79 11.48
CA GLU A 42 0.89 -25.63 10.32
C GLU A 42 -0.01 -25.35 9.12
N GLU A 43 -1.29 -25.07 9.33
CA GLU A 43 -2.25 -24.82 8.26
C GLU A 43 -1.85 -23.61 7.43
N GLN A 44 -1.46 -22.51 8.08
CA GLN A 44 -1.01 -21.27 7.43
C GLN A 44 0.29 -21.48 6.65
N VAL A 45 1.23 -22.24 7.22
CA VAL A 45 2.51 -22.54 6.57
C VAL A 45 2.31 -23.44 5.35
N ARG A 46 1.43 -24.44 5.47
CA ARG A 46 1.17 -25.42 4.39
C ARG A 46 0.69 -24.76 3.10
N GLU A 47 -0.16 -23.75 3.18
CA GLU A 47 -0.67 -23.04 2.00
C GLU A 47 0.46 -22.33 1.22
N LEU A 48 1.53 -21.91 1.89
CA LEU A 48 2.63 -21.20 1.26
C LEU A 48 3.76 -22.13 0.75
N ARG A 49 3.72 -23.42 1.05
CA ARG A 49 4.70 -24.38 0.53
C ARG A 49 4.67 -24.56 -0.99
N GLU A 50 3.58 -24.17 -1.65
CA GLU A 50 3.52 -24.15 -3.11
C GLU A 50 4.34 -23.01 -3.72
N TYR A 51 4.66 -21.98 -2.93
CA TYR A 51 5.35 -20.77 -3.38
C TYR A 51 6.79 -20.67 -2.90
N THR A 52 7.17 -21.37 -1.84
CA THR A 52 8.53 -21.39 -1.32
C THR A 52 8.85 -22.68 -0.57
N GLU A 53 10.08 -23.18 -0.75
CA GLU A 53 10.61 -24.29 0.05
C GLU A 53 10.96 -23.87 1.48
N ASN A 54 11.16 -22.57 1.73
CA ASN A 54 11.54 -22.02 3.02
C ASN A 54 10.30 -21.63 3.84
N ALA A 55 9.41 -22.58 4.11
CA ALA A 55 8.18 -22.42 4.86
C ALA A 55 8.25 -23.23 6.18
N TYR A 56 8.35 -22.53 7.31
CA TYR A 56 8.70 -23.12 8.60
C TYR A 56 7.58 -22.96 9.62
N VAL A 57 7.24 -24.05 10.31
CA VAL A 57 6.40 -24.02 11.52
C VAL A 57 7.31 -23.77 12.71
N VAL A 58 7.10 -22.69 13.43
CA VAL A 58 7.92 -22.27 14.56
C VAL A 58 7.05 -21.89 15.75
N HIS A 59 7.28 -22.54 16.90
CA HIS A 59 6.52 -22.28 18.12
C HIS A 59 7.16 -21.22 19.02
N ALA A 60 8.42 -20.86 18.76
CA ALA A 60 9.14 -19.80 19.44
C ALA A 60 9.83 -18.91 18.41
N LEU A 61 9.91 -17.62 18.70
CA LEU A 61 10.54 -16.60 17.83
C LEU A 61 11.75 -15.96 18.53
N ASP A 62 12.50 -16.79 19.27
CA ASP A 62 13.78 -16.37 19.84
C ASP A 62 14.88 -16.31 18.76
N LYS A 63 16.02 -15.68 19.10
CA LYS A 63 17.14 -15.49 18.17
C LYS A 63 17.65 -16.78 17.56
N LYS A 64 17.69 -17.88 18.35
CA LYS A 64 18.19 -19.15 17.89
C LYS A 64 17.27 -19.74 16.83
N THR A 65 15.98 -19.82 17.11
CA THR A 65 14.96 -20.33 16.17
C THR A 65 14.94 -19.51 14.88
N LEU A 66 14.93 -18.17 14.99
CA LEU A 66 14.98 -17.29 13.81
C LEU A 66 16.25 -17.52 12.98
N SER A 67 17.41 -17.73 13.61
CA SER A 67 18.65 -18.02 12.90
C SER A 67 18.62 -19.38 12.18
N GLU A 68 17.98 -20.39 12.76
CA GLU A 68 17.86 -21.73 12.16
C GLU A 68 16.99 -21.72 10.88
N THR A 69 16.03 -20.79 10.76
CA THR A 69 15.21 -20.63 9.55
C THR A 69 15.88 -19.85 8.42
N GLY A 70 17.00 -19.20 8.70
CA GLY A 70 17.69 -18.37 7.71
C GLY A 70 17.07 -17.00 7.47
N VAL A 71 16.03 -16.59 8.21
CA VAL A 71 15.33 -15.30 8.03
C VAL A 71 16.27 -14.10 8.22
N GLN A 72 17.33 -14.22 9.00
CA GLN A 72 18.34 -13.16 9.17
C GLN A 72 19.12 -12.85 7.87
N ASN A 73 19.10 -13.73 6.89
CA ASN A 73 19.78 -13.54 5.60
C ASN A 73 18.90 -12.82 4.58
N CYS A 74 17.64 -12.55 4.90
CA CYS A 74 16.74 -11.79 4.04
C CYS A 74 17.14 -10.32 3.96
N ASP A 75 16.92 -9.68 2.81
CA ASP A 75 17.10 -8.23 2.64
C ASP A 75 16.07 -7.45 3.47
N VAL A 76 14.87 -8.00 3.57
CA VAL A 76 13.75 -7.41 4.32
C VAL A 76 13.07 -8.50 5.15
N ALA A 77 12.81 -8.23 6.42
CA ALA A 77 11.95 -9.06 7.25
C ALA A 77 10.70 -8.27 7.68
N VAL A 78 9.53 -8.89 7.54
CA VAL A 78 8.25 -8.28 7.91
C VAL A 78 7.60 -9.06 9.05
N VAL A 79 7.42 -8.41 10.21
CA VAL A 79 6.72 -8.96 11.37
C VAL A 79 5.24 -8.61 11.27
N CYS A 80 4.41 -9.62 11.03
CA CYS A 80 2.97 -9.47 10.80
C CYS A 80 2.11 -9.86 12.02
N ILE A 81 2.73 -9.99 13.19
CA ILE A 81 2.07 -10.36 14.46
C ILE A 81 1.41 -9.11 15.04
N GLY A 82 0.09 -9.09 15.15
CA GLY A 82 -0.65 -7.90 15.61
C GLY A 82 -1.36 -8.04 16.95
N GLU A 83 -1.76 -9.26 17.33
CA GLU A 83 -2.58 -9.50 18.53
C GLU A 83 -1.75 -9.71 19.80
N GLN A 84 -0.53 -10.23 19.68
CA GLN A 84 0.38 -10.51 20.78
C GLN A 84 1.52 -9.48 20.77
N LEU A 85 1.32 -8.36 21.47
CA LEU A 85 2.24 -7.21 21.48
C LEU A 85 3.65 -7.58 21.94
N ASP A 86 3.74 -8.37 23.01
CA ASP A 86 5.00 -8.86 23.57
C ASP A 86 5.79 -9.69 22.55
N ILE A 87 5.13 -10.62 21.88
CA ILE A 87 5.77 -11.45 20.83
C ILE A 87 6.19 -10.60 19.64
N SER A 88 5.34 -9.67 19.20
CA SER A 88 5.66 -8.75 18.09
C SER A 88 6.90 -7.91 18.41
N ILE A 89 6.95 -7.29 19.58
CA ILE A 89 8.08 -6.47 20.03
C ILE A 89 9.36 -7.29 20.13
N LEU A 90 9.32 -8.45 20.79
CA LEU A 90 10.48 -9.30 20.98
C LEU A 90 10.99 -9.87 19.64
N THR A 91 10.09 -10.29 18.76
CA THR A 91 10.46 -10.78 17.43
C THR A 91 11.13 -9.69 16.60
N THR A 92 10.58 -8.47 16.62
CA THR A 92 11.16 -7.31 15.93
C THR A 92 12.55 -7.00 16.48
N LEU A 93 12.71 -6.96 17.81
CA LEU A 93 14.00 -6.73 18.46
C LEU A 93 15.02 -7.83 18.07
N ASN A 94 14.59 -9.08 18.01
CA ASN A 94 15.46 -10.20 17.64
C ASN A 94 15.94 -10.05 16.19
N LEU A 95 15.06 -9.74 15.23
CA LEU A 95 15.43 -9.57 13.83
C LEU A 95 16.38 -8.37 13.62
N VAL A 96 16.10 -7.22 14.24
CA VAL A 96 17.00 -6.06 14.22
C VAL A 96 18.35 -6.43 14.82
N SER A 97 18.37 -7.14 15.95
CA SER A 97 19.61 -7.57 16.62
C SER A 97 20.39 -8.64 15.83
N LEU A 98 19.73 -9.42 14.98
CA LEU A 98 20.34 -10.38 14.06
C LEU A 98 20.94 -9.69 12.82
N GLY A 99 20.71 -8.40 12.64
CA GLY A 99 21.30 -7.61 11.57
C GLY A 99 20.56 -7.67 10.25
N VAL A 100 19.26 -8.02 10.25
CA VAL A 100 18.43 -7.91 9.03
C VAL A 100 18.48 -6.47 8.53
N PRO A 101 18.82 -6.22 7.26
CA PRO A 101 19.04 -4.86 6.75
C PRO A 101 17.81 -3.93 6.86
N THR A 102 16.62 -4.50 6.66
CA THR A 102 15.36 -3.75 6.81
C THR A 102 14.35 -4.62 7.56
N VAL A 103 13.90 -4.15 8.72
CA VAL A 103 12.81 -4.79 9.47
C VAL A 103 11.59 -3.89 9.41
N ILE A 104 10.47 -4.45 8.95
CA ILE A 104 9.17 -3.79 8.91
C ILE A 104 8.28 -4.50 9.91
N SER A 105 7.54 -3.76 10.74
CA SER A 105 6.63 -4.38 11.71
C SER A 105 5.23 -3.78 11.63
N LYS A 106 4.24 -4.67 11.69
CA LYS A 106 2.84 -4.31 11.78
C LYS A 106 2.52 -3.84 13.19
N ALA A 107 2.02 -2.62 13.33
CA ALA A 107 1.53 -2.10 14.60
C ALA A 107 0.00 -2.17 14.67
N SER A 108 -0.50 -2.49 15.87
CA SER A 108 -1.93 -2.53 16.21
C SER A 108 -2.43 -1.25 16.89
N SER A 109 -1.52 -0.42 17.45
CA SER A 109 -1.82 0.88 18.03
C SER A 109 -0.65 1.85 17.79
N MET A 110 -0.87 3.15 18.10
CA MET A 110 0.18 4.16 17.97
C MET A 110 1.32 3.92 18.96
N GLU A 111 1.00 3.55 20.19
CA GLU A 111 1.98 3.25 21.26
C GLU A 111 2.83 2.04 20.88
N HIS A 112 2.19 1.01 20.31
CA HIS A 112 2.90 -0.16 19.80
C HIS A 112 3.89 0.27 18.70
N GLY A 113 3.44 1.09 17.76
CA GLY A 113 4.28 1.61 16.68
C GLY A 113 5.47 2.42 17.19
N GLU A 114 5.28 3.30 18.17
CA GLU A 114 6.38 4.06 18.78
C GLU A 114 7.45 3.16 19.40
N ILE A 115 7.06 2.06 20.02
CA ILE A 115 8.02 1.07 20.56
C ILE A 115 8.79 0.42 19.41
N LEU A 116 8.10 -0.04 18.37
CA LEU A 116 8.71 -0.69 17.22
C LEU A 116 9.70 0.23 16.47
N GLU A 117 9.37 1.50 16.31
CA GLU A 117 10.25 2.52 15.72
C GLU A 117 11.51 2.74 16.57
N LYS A 118 11.36 2.83 17.89
CA LYS A 118 12.49 2.97 18.82
C LYS A 118 13.43 1.76 18.81
N ILE A 119 12.93 0.58 18.46
CA ILE A 119 13.74 -0.64 18.29
C ILE A 119 14.52 -0.60 16.97
N GLY A 120 14.12 0.25 16.01
CA GLY A 120 14.76 0.40 14.70
C GLY A 120 13.99 -0.22 13.54
N ALA A 121 12.74 -0.61 13.73
CA ALA A 121 11.88 -1.08 12.65
C ALA A 121 11.16 0.07 11.94
N GLN A 122 10.83 -0.15 10.66
CA GLN A 122 9.81 0.63 9.97
C GLN A 122 8.43 0.11 10.36
N VAL A 123 7.46 1.00 10.55
CA VAL A 123 6.13 0.62 11.06
C VAL A 123 5.06 0.82 10.01
N VAL A 124 4.15 -0.14 9.92
CA VAL A 124 2.95 -0.07 9.07
C VAL A 124 1.70 -0.31 9.92
N TYR A 125 0.61 0.36 9.54
CA TYR A 125 -0.70 0.28 10.20
C TYR A 125 -1.78 -0.15 9.21
N PRO A 126 -1.80 -1.41 8.73
CA PRO A 126 -2.63 -1.83 7.61
C PRO A 126 -4.13 -1.56 7.81
N GLU A 127 -4.63 -1.82 9.01
CA GLU A 127 -6.05 -1.62 9.35
C GLU A 127 -6.41 -0.13 9.35
N ARG A 128 -5.58 0.73 9.94
CA ARG A 128 -5.80 2.18 9.96
C ARG A 128 -5.70 2.77 8.55
N ASP A 129 -4.67 2.41 7.82
CA ASP A 129 -4.42 2.97 6.48
C ASP A 129 -5.54 2.56 5.51
N MET A 130 -6.02 1.32 5.62
CA MET A 130 -7.17 0.85 4.84
C MET A 130 -8.48 1.51 5.28
N ALA A 131 -8.69 1.72 6.60
CA ALA A 131 -9.87 2.41 7.12
C ALA A 131 -9.92 3.86 6.64
N VAL A 132 -8.79 4.57 6.69
CA VAL A 132 -8.68 5.95 6.17
C VAL A 132 -9.00 5.97 4.66
N ARG A 133 -8.43 5.05 3.89
CA ARG A 133 -8.72 4.92 2.46
C ARG A 133 -10.19 4.65 2.18
N LEU A 134 -10.80 3.74 2.94
CA LEU A 134 -12.22 3.42 2.81
C LEU A 134 -13.10 4.61 3.18
N ALA A 135 -12.80 5.32 4.29
CA ALA A 135 -13.53 6.50 4.71
C ALA A 135 -13.55 7.58 3.61
N HIS A 136 -12.38 7.88 3.03
CA HIS A 136 -12.31 8.82 1.90
C HIS A 136 -13.17 8.38 0.71
N ARG A 137 -13.21 7.08 0.41
CA ARG A 137 -14.05 6.55 -0.67
C ARG A 137 -15.55 6.64 -0.36
N LEU A 138 -15.95 6.48 0.90
CA LEU A 138 -17.35 6.55 1.32
C LEU A 138 -17.86 8.00 1.44
N GLU A 139 -17.02 8.93 1.90
CA GLU A 139 -17.38 10.35 2.01
C GLU A 139 -17.52 11.04 0.64
N ALA A 140 -16.79 10.57 -0.33
CA ALA A 140 -16.75 11.17 -1.66
C ALA A 140 -17.89 10.65 -2.52
N VAL A 141 -19.05 11.31 -2.52
CA VAL A 141 -20.27 10.94 -3.24
C VAL A 141 -20.07 10.69 -4.75
N ARG A 142 -18.96 11.14 -5.33
CA ARG A 142 -18.58 10.93 -6.75
C ARG A 142 -17.07 10.68 -6.96
N MET A 143 -16.28 10.55 -5.90
CA MET A 143 -14.89 10.09 -5.99
C MET A 143 -14.86 8.56 -5.92
N LEU A 144 -14.46 7.93 -7.00
CA LEU A 144 -14.40 6.46 -7.07
C LEU A 144 -13.19 5.87 -6.37
N ASP A 145 -12.10 6.63 -6.27
CA ASP A 145 -10.88 6.23 -5.58
C ASP A 145 -10.04 7.48 -5.19
N PHE A 146 -9.19 7.33 -4.18
CA PHE A 146 -8.29 8.36 -3.70
C PHE A 146 -6.95 7.72 -3.33
N ILE A 147 -5.87 8.24 -3.91
CA ILE A 147 -4.51 7.79 -3.66
C ILE A 147 -3.69 8.98 -3.15
N GLN A 148 -3.19 8.88 -1.93
CA GLN A 148 -2.26 9.85 -1.39
C GLN A 148 -0.83 9.48 -1.81
N LEU A 149 -0.21 10.32 -2.65
CA LEU A 149 1.18 10.15 -3.08
C LEU A 149 2.17 10.82 -2.12
N SER A 150 1.74 11.93 -1.49
CA SER A 150 2.49 12.64 -0.46
C SER A 150 1.54 13.49 0.38
N GLU A 151 2.04 14.17 1.42
CA GLU A 151 1.23 15.12 2.22
C GLU A 151 0.58 16.22 1.36
N LYS A 152 1.19 16.59 0.24
CA LYS A 152 0.77 17.71 -0.62
C LYS A 152 0.16 17.29 -1.96
N LEU A 153 0.34 16.04 -2.38
CA LEU A 153 -0.09 15.57 -3.69
C LEU A 153 -0.93 14.30 -3.57
N ASN A 154 -2.13 14.39 -4.09
CA ASN A 154 -3.09 13.29 -4.11
C ASN A 154 -3.63 13.09 -5.53
N ILE A 155 -4.05 11.87 -5.84
CA ILE A 155 -4.78 11.52 -7.06
C ILE A 155 -6.17 11.06 -6.66
N SER A 156 -7.17 11.52 -7.40
CA SER A 156 -8.55 11.10 -7.23
C SER A 156 -9.14 10.64 -8.57
N LYS A 157 -9.94 9.59 -8.51
CA LYS A 157 -10.74 9.08 -9.61
C LYS A 157 -12.18 9.53 -9.40
N MET A 158 -12.76 10.31 -10.33
CA MET A 158 -14.11 10.84 -10.19
C MET A 158 -14.91 10.85 -11.50
N ILE A 159 -16.20 10.62 -11.38
CA ILE A 159 -17.13 10.76 -12.53
C ILE A 159 -17.31 12.24 -12.82
N MET A 160 -17.11 12.64 -14.08
CA MET A 160 -17.34 14.02 -14.50
C MET A 160 -18.83 14.37 -14.44
N PRO A 161 -19.19 15.57 -13.91
CA PRO A 161 -20.59 15.97 -13.80
C PRO A 161 -21.22 16.22 -15.17
N GLU A 162 -22.53 16.01 -15.29
CA GLU A 162 -23.26 16.22 -16.55
C GLU A 162 -23.08 17.63 -17.14
N ARG A 163 -22.94 18.65 -16.29
CA ARG A 163 -22.65 20.03 -16.69
C ARG A 163 -21.29 20.24 -17.37
N SER A 164 -20.41 19.23 -17.33
CA SER A 164 -19.13 19.22 -18.05
C SER A 164 -19.25 18.57 -19.42
N VAL A 165 -20.32 17.82 -19.69
CA VAL A 165 -20.53 17.12 -20.96
C VAL A 165 -20.56 18.13 -22.10
N GLY A 166 -19.81 17.86 -23.15
CA GLY A 166 -19.64 18.72 -24.31
C GLY A 166 -18.67 19.89 -24.15
N LYS A 167 -18.22 20.19 -22.94
CA LYS A 167 -17.17 21.19 -22.71
C LYS A 167 -15.80 20.61 -22.91
N THR A 168 -14.93 21.36 -23.54
CA THR A 168 -13.51 21.01 -23.63
C THR A 168 -12.80 21.15 -22.28
N VAL A 169 -11.61 20.56 -22.16
CA VAL A 169 -10.75 20.71 -20.96
C VAL A 169 -10.46 22.19 -20.70
N VAL A 170 -10.23 22.97 -21.76
CA VAL A 170 -10.01 24.43 -21.66
C VAL A 170 -11.25 25.13 -21.11
N GLU A 171 -12.43 24.85 -21.65
CA GLU A 171 -13.69 25.47 -21.21
C GLU A 171 -14.09 25.06 -19.79
N ALA A 172 -13.84 23.81 -19.40
CA ALA A 172 -14.06 23.34 -18.02
C ALA A 172 -13.13 24.04 -17.02
N ASN A 173 -11.93 24.41 -17.46
CA ASN A 173 -10.92 25.16 -16.72
C ASN A 173 -10.71 24.68 -15.26
N LEU A 174 -10.63 23.35 -15.08
CA LEU A 174 -10.50 22.77 -13.73
C LEU A 174 -9.22 23.23 -13.02
N ARG A 175 -8.14 23.42 -13.79
CA ARG A 175 -6.88 23.94 -13.23
C ARG A 175 -7.04 25.35 -12.68
N GLY A 176 -7.61 26.26 -13.44
CA GLY A 176 -7.79 27.66 -13.02
C GLY A 176 -8.77 27.83 -11.85
N ARG A 177 -9.83 26.99 -11.82
CA ARG A 177 -10.90 27.08 -10.84
C ARG A 177 -10.58 26.40 -9.51
N PHE A 178 -9.91 25.27 -9.56
CA PHE A 178 -9.71 24.40 -8.38
C PHE A 178 -8.24 24.13 -8.07
N GLY A 179 -7.29 24.41 -8.98
CA GLY A 179 -5.88 24.11 -8.79
C GLY A 179 -5.54 22.63 -8.98
N VAL A 180 -6.30 21.92 -9.82
CA VAL A 180 -6.13 20.49 -10.07
C VAL A 180 -5.69 20.22 -11.51
N ASN A 181 -5.03 19.06 -11.75
CA ASN A 181 -4.64 18.64 -13.09
C ASN A 181 -5.36 17.34 -13.46
N ILE A 182 -5.85 17.24 -14.70
CA ILE A 182 -6.35 15.99 -15.26
C ILE A 182 -5.13 15.18 -15.72
N ILE A 183 -5.03 13.94 -15.27
CA ILE A 183 -3.95 13.00 -15.62
C ILE A 183 -4.40 12.14 -16.80
N ALA A 184 -5.62 11.60 -16.70
CA ALA A 184 -6.21 10.70 -17.68
C ALA A 184 -7.74 10.79 -17.62
N VAL A 185 -8.42 10.29 -18.67
CA VAL A 185 -9.87 10.10 -18.68
C VAL A 185 -10.18 8.69 -19.15
N GLU A 186 -11.11 8.02 -18.47
CA GLU A 186 -11.62 6.70 -18.83
C GLU A 186 -13.08 6.83 -19.26
N ASN A 187 -13.46 6.23 -20.38
CA ASN A 187 -14.83 6.13 -20.83
C ASN A 187 -15.06 4.75 -21.46
N ASP A 188 -16.13 4.07 -21.08
CA ASP A 188 -16.48 2.73 -21.56
C ASP A 188 -15.30 1.73 -21.53
N GLY A 189 -14.50 1.76 -20.45
CA GLY A 189 -13.35 0.91 -20.24
C GLY A 189 -12.12 1.26 -21.09
N LYS A 190 -12.16 2.35 -21.86
CA LYS A 190 -10.99 2.86 -22.59
C LYS A 190 -10.35 4.00 -21.84
N LEU A 191 -9.08 3.81 -21.48
CA LEU A 191 -8.25 4.83 -20.84
C LEU A 191 -7.60 5.71 -21.90
N ILE A 192 -7.73 7.02 -21.77
CA ILE A 192 -7.06 8.06 -22.54
C ILE A 192 -6.03 8.70 -21.62
N GLU A 193 -4.75 8.37 -21.81
CA GLU A 193 -3.66 8.81 -20.94
C GLU A 193 -3.14 10.20 -21.31
N THR A 194 -3.28 10.59 -22.58
CA THR A 194 -2.87 11.92 -23.06
C THR A 194 -4.11 12.74 -23.36
N ILE A 195 -4.46 13.64 -22.45
CA ILE A 195 -5.62 14.51 -22.60
C ILE A 195 -5.20 15.82 -23.27
N THR A 196 -5.75 16.08 -24.45
CA THR A 196 -5.52 17.31 -25.17
C THR A 196 -6.43 18.44 -24.67
N PRO A 197 -6.05 19.73 -24.84
CA PRO A 197 -6.87 20.85 -24.39
C PRO A 197 -8.25 20.93 -25.01
N ASP A 198 -8.41 20.39 -26.21
CA ASP A 198 -9.65 20.33 -27.00
C ASP A 198 -10.48 19.07 -26.74
N TYR A 199 -10.03 18.15 -25.88
CA TYR A 199 -10.84 16.99 -25.49
C TYR A 199 -12.14 17.47 -24.86
N ALA A 200 -13.27 17.12 -25.49
CA ALA A 200 -14.60 17.40 -24.98
C ALA A 200 -15.11 16.26 -24.08
N PHE A 201 -15.49 16.58 -22.85
CA PHE A 201 -16.00 15.59 -21.91
C PHE A 201 -17.29 14.94 -22.41
N LYS A 202 -17.38 13.63 -22.23
CA LYS A 202 -18.53 12.82 -22.61
C LYS A 202 -19.31 12.39 -21.37
N LYS A 203 -20.56 11.98 -21.56
CA LYS A 203 -21.35 11.38 -20.48
C LYS A 203 -20.68 10.08 -20.01
N GLY A 204 -20.50 9.95 -18.69
CA GLY A 204 -19.86 8.78 -18.08
C GLY A 204 -18.33 8.87 -18.02
N ASP A 205 -17.70 9.94 -18.49
CA ASP A 205 -16.26 10.12 -18.34
C ASP A 205 -15.85 10.07 -16.88
N ILE A 206 -14.83 9.27 -16.61
CA ILE A 206 -14.17 9.17 -15.32
C ILE A 206 -12.80 9.82 -15.44
N ALA A 207 -12.62 10.94 -14.76
CA ALA A 207 -11.35 11.66 -14.77
C ALA A 207 -10.44 11.23 -13.62
N TYR A 208 -9.16 11.00 -13.92
CA TYR A 208 -8.08 10.86 -12.98
C TYR A 208 -7.45 12.22 -12.77
N ILE A 209 -7.52 12.74 -11.56
CA ILE A 209 -7.21 14.14 -11.26
C ILE A 209 -6.20 14.21 -10.11
N SER A 210 -5.15 15.00 -10.27
CA SER A 210 -4.18 15.28 -9.21
C SER A 210 -4.33 16.68 -8.64
N GLY A 211 -4.06 16.80 -7.32
CA GLY A 211 -4.10 18.08 -6.62
C GLY A 211 -3.84 17.93 -5.12
N SER A 212 -3.88 19.05 -4.39
CA SER A 212 -3.89 19.00 -2.92
C SER A 212 -5.24 18.44 -2.42
N LYS A 213 -5.27 17.98 -1.17
CA LYS A 213 -6.49 17.46 -0.55
C LYS A 213 -7.62 18.50 -0.59
N GLU A 214 -7.30 19.76 -0.28
CA GLU A 214 -8.26 20.87 -0.28
C GLU A 214 -8.77 21.18 -1.70
N ALA A 215 -7.91 21.10 -2.71
CA ALA A 215 -8.27 21.31 -4.11
C ALA A 215 -9.23 20.25 -4.61
N LEU A 216 -8.94 18.98 -4.31
CA LEU A 216 -9.79 17.84 -4.66
C LEU A 216 -11.14 17.88 -3.93
N ASN A 217 -11.17 18.29 -2.66
CA ASN A 217 -12.40 18.45 -1.90
C ASN A 217 -13.29 19.54 -2.51
N ARG A 218 -12.75 20.73 -2.83
CA ARG A 218 -13.52 21.78 -3.52
C ARG A 218 -14.08 21.33 -4.86
N LEU A 219 -13.31 20.53 -5.60
CA LEU A 219 -13.78 19.96 -6.87
C LEU A 219 -14.91 18.94 -6.64
N SER A 220 -14.80 18.10 -5.60
CA SER A 220 -15.84 17.12 -5.23
C SER A 220 -17.15 17.82 -4.83
N GLU A 221 -17.08 18.85 -4.01
CA GLU A 221 -18.24 19.66 -3.61
C GLU A 221 -18.89 20.33 -4.83
N TRP A 222 -18.09 20.87 -5.74
CA TRP A 222 -18.60 21.43 -7.00
C TRP A 222 -19.26 20.34 -7.84
N ASN A 223 -18.72 19.12 -7.87
CA ASN A 223 -19.31 17.99 -8.58
C ASN A 223 -20.62 17.51 -7.95
N GLY A 224 -20.75 17.61 -6.63
CA GLY A 224 -21.95 17.20 -5.86
C GLY A 224 -23.15 18.18 -5.94
N LYS A 225 -22.91 19.44 -6.28
CA LYS A 225 -23.98 20.45 -6.46
C LYS A 225 -24.59 20.30 -7.85
N ALA A 226 -25.55 19.37 -7.99
CA ALA A 226 -26.38 19.24 -9.18
C ALA A 226 -27.55 20.23 -9.13
#